data_067c535a74c9290032f48c3cf177066d
#
_entry.id   067c535a74c9290032f48c3cf177066d
#
_cell.length_a   1.000
_cell.length_b   1.000
_cell.length_c   1.000
_cell.angle_alpha   90.00
_cell.angle_beta   90.00
_cell.angle_gamma   90.00
#
_symmetry.space_group_name_H-M   'P 1'
#
loop_
_entity.id
_entity.type
_entity.pdbx_description
1 polymer ?
#
loop_
_entity_poly.entity_id
_entity_poly.type
_entity_poly.pdbx_seq_one_letter_code
_entity_poly.pdbx_strand_id
1 'polypeptide(L)'
;EMQRSLVGSEMCIRDRNLAEKVLDTEEFWAFDNKPEATRSVSGKILNKAKKVMPNLMGGAADLAPSTKTYMEGAGDFSAENYAGSNMHFGVREIAMAAIGNGMMLHGGLRSFVSTFFVFSDYVKPMARLSALMKLPLTYVLTHDSIGVGEDGPTHEPIEQLAMFRSMPGFAVYRPCDATETAAAWYYALTNQDTPTALVLSRQNLPQIDGSSKEALKGGYVIADSTKEIPDAIIIASGSEVSLAVEAKEILEKEGTDVRVVSMPCMDIFEQQSEEYKEAVLPKSCRKRVAVEALSDFGWGRYVGLDGAYVTMHSFGASAPADKLFKKFGITTENVVKAVRSL
;
A
#
# COMPACT_ATOMS: atom_id res chain seq x y z
N GLU A 1 -26.25 -26.73 -11.66
CA GLU A 1 -25.28 -25.70 -12.10
C GLU A 1 -25.89 -24.30 -12.06
N MET A 2 -27.11 -24.08 -12.59
CA MET A 2 -27.77 -22.78 -12.61
C MET A 2 -28.05 -22.19 -11.20
N GLN A 3 -28.44 -23.01 -10.22
CA GLN A 3 -28.62 -22.59 -8.83
C GLN A 3 -27.32 -22.17 -8.14
N ARG A 4 -26.19 -22.84 -8.44
CA ARG A 4 -24.87 -22.43 -7.92
C ARG A 4 -24.39 -21.11 -8.49
N SER A 5 -24.66 -20.83 -9.76
CA SER A 5 -24.37 -19.54 -10.40
C SER A 5 -25.17 -18.37 -9.80
N LEU A 6 -26.46 -18.60 -9.53
CA LEU A 6 -27.34 -17.57 -8.90
C LEU A 6 -26.92 -17.27 -7.46
N VAL A 7 -26.62 -18.29 -6.67
CA VAL A 7 -26.14 -18.09 -5.29
C VAL A 7 -24.79 -17.36 -5.28
N GLY A 8 -23.90 -17.65 -6.20
CA GLY A 8 -22.64 -16.91 -6.35
C GLY A 8 -22.82 -15.46 -6.74
N SER A 9 -23.73 -15.17 -7.70
CA SER A 9 -24.00 -13.80 -8.14
C SER A 9 -24.75 -12.98 -7.07
N GLU A 10 -25.72 -13.55 -6.37
CA GLU A 10 -26.43 -12.89 -5.27
C GLU A 10 -25.50 -12.62 -4.08
N MET A 11 -24.58 -13.54 -3.77
CA MET A 11 -23.56 -13.36 -2.74
C MET A 11 -22.57 -12.25 -3.12
N CYS A 12 -22.11 -12.20 -4.37
CA CYS A 12 -21.26 -11.11 -4.87
C CYS A 12 -21.96 -9.75 -4.80
N ILE A 13 -23.24 -9.67 -5.18
CA ILE A 13 -24.04 -8.43 -5.08
C ILE A 13 -24.25 -8.04 -3.61
N ARG A 14 -24.54 -9.00 -2.75
CA ARG A 14 -24.73 -8.79 -1.31
C ARG A 14 -23.42 -8.33 -0.65
N ASP A 15 -22.29 -8.91 -1.01
CA ASP A 15 -20.98 -8.54 -0.50
C ASP A 15 -20.58 -7.12 -0.92
N ARG A 16 -20.84 -6.71 -2.16
CA ARG A 16 -20.60 -5.34 -2.62
C ARG A 16 -21.41 -4.33 -1.81
N ASN A 17 -22.70 -4.57 -1.64
CA ASN A 17 -23.56 -3.69 -0.85
C ASN A 17 -23.22 -3.70 0.64
N LEU A 18 -22.69 -4.83 1.16
CA LEU A 18 -22.26 -4.95 2.54
C LEU A 18 -20.93 -4.23 2.76
N ALA A 19 -19.95 -4.45 1.87
CA ALA A 19 -18.65 -3.80 1.95
C ALA A 19 -18.79 -2.27 1.92
N GLU A 20 -19.53 -1.72 0.95
CA GLU A 20 -19.80 -0.28 0.85
C GLU A 20 -20.48 0.25 2.13
N LYS A 21 -21.52 -0.42 2.63
CA LYS A 21 -22.26 0.02 3.82
C LYS A 21 -21.45 0.00 5.11
N VAL A 22 -20.52 -0.93 5.24
CA VAL A 22 -19.73 -1.10 6.47
C VAL A 22 -18.46 -0.26 6.41
N LEU A 23 -17.86 -0.13 5.23
CA LEU A 23 -16.62 0.61 5.04
C LEU A 23 -16.87 2.12 4.87
N ASP A 24 -18.12 2.56 4.63
CA ASP A 24 -18.49 3.97 4.63
C ASP A 24 -18.87 4.51 6.02
N THR A 25 -18.69 3.71 7.08
CA THR A 25 -18.97 4.15 8.43
C THR A 25 -17.82 4.97 9.02
N GLU A 26 -18.13 5.98 9.85
CA GLU A 26 -17.12 6.75 10.58
C GLU A 26 -16.19 5.82 11.40
N GLU A 27 -16.73 4.74 11.97
CA GLU A 27 -15.96 3.76 12.76
C GLU A 27 -14.85 3.10 11.94
N PHE A 28 -15.08 2.82 10.67
CA PHE A 28 -14.06 2.22 9.79
C PHE A 28 -12.87 3.16 9.58
N TRP A 29 -13.14 4.46 9.46
CA TRP A 29 -12.14 5.51 9.19
C TRP A 29 -11.60 6.18 10.45
N ALA A 30 -12.09 5.81 11.64
CA ALA A 30 -11.61 6.36 12.90
C ALA A 30 -10.38 5.60 13.41
N PHE A 31 -9.28 6.34 13.59
CA PHE A 31 -8.02 5.85 14.17
C PHE A 31 -7.51 6.80 15.24
N ASP A 32 -6.77 6.23 16.21
CA ASP A 32 -6.06 7.03 17.21
C ASP A 32 -4.96 7.86 16.53
N ASN A 33 -4.80 9.09 16.96
CA ASN A 33 -3.69 9.96 16.50
C ASN A 33 -2.37 9.59 17.19
N LYS A 34 -1.97 8.29 17.07
CA LYS A 34 -0.73 7.77 17.64
C LYS A 34 0.09 7.10 16.55
N PRO A 35 1.43 7.22 16.60
CA PRO A 35 2.27 6.49 15.67
C PRO A 35 2.02 4.98 15.73
N GLU A 36 1.69 4.38 14.59
CA GLU A 36 1.44 2.95 14.48
C GLU A 36 1.95 2.40 13.14
N ALA A 37 2.46 1.17 13.15
CA ALA A 37 2.87 0.49 11.92
C ALA A 37 1.65 0.19 11.03
N THR A 38 1.75 0.48 9.73
CA THR A 38 0.61 0.25 8.81
C THR A 38 0.22 -1.23 8.75
N ARG A 39 1.15 -2.18 9.00
CA ARG A 39 0.78 -3.61 9.17
C ARG A 39 -0.13 -3.85 10.36
N SER A 40 0.07 -3.14 11.48
CA SER A 40 -0.75 -3.28 12.69
C SER A 40 -2.14 -2.68 12.48
N VAL A 41 -2.20 -1.51 11.84
CA VAL A 41 -3.46 -0.90 11.40
C VAL A 41 -4.22 -1.84 10.46
N SER A 42 -3.53 -2.43 9.48
CA SER A 42 -4.08 -3.43 8.55
C SER A 42 -4.70 -4.61 9.29
N GLY A 43 -4.03 -5.14 10.33
CA GLY A 43 -4.58 -6.22 11.16
C GLY A 43 -5.88 -5.83 11.88
N LYS A 44 -5.96 -4.60 12.40
CA LYS A 44 -7.19 -4.07 13.00
C LYS A 44 -8.32 -3.97 11.98
N ILE A 45 -8.03 -3.46 10.78
CA ILE A 45 -9.01 -3.34 9.69
C ILE A 45 -9.47 -4.71 9.22
N LEU A 46 -8.55 -5.67 9.03
CA LEU A 46 -8.87 -7.05 8.67
C LEU A 46 -9.86 -7.68 9.68
N ASN A 47 -9.63 -7.47 10.97
CA ASN A 47 -10.51 -7.97 12.02
C ASN A 47 -11.86 -7.24 12.07
N LYS A 48 -11.91 -5.93 11.76
CA LYS A 48 -13.18 -5.21 11.56
C LYS A 48 -13.94 -5.76 10.35
N ALA A 49 -13.27 -5.95 9.22
CA ALA A 49 -13.85 -6.49 8.00
C ALA A 49 -14.41 -7.91 8.20
N LYS A 50 -13.68 -8.79 8.92
CA LYS A 50 -14.14 -10.16 9.20
C LYS A 50 -15.48 -10.21 9.95
N LYS A 51 -15.75 -9.28 10.87
CA LYS A 51 -17.02 -9.23 11.62
C LYS A 51 -18.24 -9.05 10.72
N VAL A 52 -18.05 -8.43 9.57
CA VAL A 52 -19.14 -8.06 8.65
C VAL A 52 -19.09 -8.79 7.32
N MET A 53 -17.97 -9.42 7.01
CA MET A 53 -17.74 -10.24 5.82
C MET A 53 -17.44 -11.69 6.24
N PRO A 54 -18.49 -12.50 6.52
CA PRO A 54 -18.29 -13.89 6.99
C PRO A 54 -17.54 -14.76 5.98
N ASN A 55 -17.60 -14.43 4.69
CA ASN A 55 -16.90 -15.08 3.59
C ASN A 55 -15.45 -14.60 3.38
N LEU A 56 -14.95 -13.69 4.21
CA LEU A 56 -13.54 -13.29 4.20
C LEU A 56 -12.69 -14.43 4.76
N MET A 57 -11.75 -14.92 3.97
CA MET A 57 -10.90 -16.07 4.28
C MET A 57 -9.49 -15.86 3.72
N GLY A 58 -8.47 -16.27 4.46
CA GLY A 58 -7.09 -16.14 4.00
C GLY A 58 -6.08 -16.46 5.08
N GLY A 59 -4.83 -16.09 4.85
CA GLY A 59 -3.77 -16.34 5.82
C GLY A 59 -2.38 -16.02 5.25
N ALA A 60 -1.35 -16.52 5.92
CA ALA A 60 0.03 -16.20 5.62
C ALA A 60 0.89 -17.44 5.33
N ALA A 61 2.00 -17.21 4.62
CA ALA A 61 3.07 -18.19 4.45
C ALA A 61 3.94 -18.23 5.72
N ASP A 62 3.41 -18.83 6.78
CA ASP A 62 4.05 -19.03 8.10
C ASP A 62 4.45 -17.75 8.86
N LEU A 63 3.86 -16.61 8.51
CA LEU A 63 4.22 -15.29 9.03
C LEU A 63 3.05 -14.52 9.65
N ALA A 64 1.90 -15.16 9.92
CA ALA A 64 0.69 -14.48 10.39
C ALA A 64 0.89 -13.59 11.64
N PRO A 65 1.67 -13.96 12.67
CA PRO A 65 1.93 -13.08 13.80
C PRO A 65 2.70 -11.81 13.43
N SER A 66 3.66 -11.93 12.49
CA SER A 66 4.49 -10.81 12.04
C SER A 66 3.76 -9.91 11.04
N THR A 67 2.99 -10.48 10.13
CA THR A 67 2.19 -9.74 9.14
C THR A 67 0.89 -9.18 9.71
N LYS A 68 0.52 -9.58 10.95
CA LYS A 68 -0.74 -9.18 11.62
C LYS A 68 -2.00 -9.59 10.85
N THR A 69 -1.96 -10.76 10.22
CA THR A 69 -3.04 -11.25 9.33
C THR A 69 -3.82 -12.43 9.91
N TYR A 70 -3.86 -12.56 11.24
CA TYR A 70 -4.72 -13.51 11.93
C TYR A 70 -6.08 -12.86 12.25
N MET A 71 -7.16 -13.52 11.85
CA MET A 71 -8.54 -13.09 12.14
C MET A 71 -8.98 -13.73 13.45
N GLU A 72 -9.03 -12.93 14.52
CA GLU A 72 -9.37 -13.37 15.86
C GLU A 72 -10.79 -13.92 15.94
N GLY A 73 -10.96 -15.06 16.60
CA GLY A 73 -12.25 -15.73 16.76
C GLY A 73 -12.80 -16.41 15.50
N ALA A 74 -12.11 -16.31 14.36
CA ALA A 74 -12.56 -16.90 13.10
C ALA A 74 -12.15 -18.38 12.90
N GLY A 75 -11.38 -18.94 13.84
CA GLY A 75 -10.90 -20.33 13.81
C GLY A 75 -9.92 -20.63 12.68
N ASP A 76 -9.17 -21.68 12.84
CA ASP A 76 -8.22 -22.18 11.85
C ASP A 76 -8.93 -23.17 10.89
N PHE A 77 -8.69 -23.01 9.60
CA PHE A 77 -9.16 -23.97 8.60
C PHE A 77 -8.27 -25.22 8.65
N SER A 78 -8.85 -26.36 9.00
CA SER A 78 -8.15 -27.63 9.12
C SER A 78 -9.06 -28.81 8.78
N ALA A 79 -8.52 -30.02 8.77
CA ALA A 79 -9.30 -31.25 8.57
C ALA A 79 -10.37 -31.44 9.64
N GLU A 80 -10.15 -30.91 10.84
CA GLU A 80 -11.08 -30.97 11.99
C GLU A 80 -12.03 -29.76 12.02
N ASN A 81 -11.75 -28.70 11.26
CA ASN A 81 -12.55 -27.47 11.27
C ASN A 81 -12.62 -26.80 9.91
N TYR A 82 -13.51 -27.26 9.03
CA TYR A 82 -13.77 -26.65 7.73
C TYR A 82 -14.51 -25.31 7.80
N ALA A 83 -14.99 -24.89 8.97
CA ALA A 83 -15.63 -23.59 9.18
C ALA A 83 -14.61 -22.50 9.55
N GLY A 84 -13.37 -22.84 9.82
CA GLY A 84 -12.29 -21.89 10.10
C GLY A 84 -11.99 -21.01 8.89
N SER A 85 -11.57 -19.78 9.16
CA SER A 85 -11.26 -18.80 8.11
C SER A 85 -9.77 -18.44 8.00
N ASN A 86 -8.97 -18.79 9.01
CA ASN A 86 -7.52 -18.61 8.97
C ASN A 86 -6.84 -19.80 8.31
N MET A 87 -6.12 -19.57 7.22
CA MET A 87 -5.36 -20.59 6.50
C MET A 87 -3.88 -20.51 6.83
N HIS A 88 -3.26 -21.66 7.11
CA HIS A 88 -1.83 -21.80 7.37
C HIS A 88 -1.16 -22.43 6.14
N PHE A 89 -0.58 -21.58 5.27
CA PHE A 89 0.00 -22.05 4.02
C PHE A 89 1.40 -22.68 4.18
N GLY A 90 2.06 -22.47 5.34
CA GLY A 90 3.47 -22.79 5.53
C GLY A 90 4.37 -21.94 4.61
N VAL A 91 5.66 -22.25 4.55
CA VAL A 91 6.63 -21.54 3.69
C VAL A 91 6.45 -21.97 2.23
N ARG A 92 5.36 -21.50 1.58
CA ARG A 92 4.93 -21.91 0.23
C ARG A 92 4.23 -20.76 -0.49
N GLU A 93 4.89 -19.66 -0.69
CA GLU A 93 4.33 -18.42 -1.24
C GLU A 93 3.66 -18.60 -2.60
N ILE A 94 4.28 -19.38 -3.50
CA ILE A 94 3.70 -19.71 -4.83
C ILE A 94 2.38 -20.47 -4.65
N ALA A 95 2.38 -21.51 -3.82
CA ALA A 95 1.18 -22.32 -3.59
C ALA A 95 0.10 -21.50 -2.85
N MET A 96 0.48 -20.69 -1.88
CA MET A 96 -0.42 -19.77 -1.19
C MET A 96 -1.16 -18.87 -2.18
N ALA A 97 -0.44 -18.19 -3.06
CA ALA A 97 -1.05 -17.30 -4.04
C ALA A 97 -1.88 -18.05 -5.09
N ALA A 98 -1.43 -19.25 -5.51
CA ALA A 98 -2.20 -20.12 -6.41
C ALA A 98 -3.53 -20.58 -5.78
N ILE A 99 -3.50 -20.98 -4.50
CA ILE A 99 -4.72 -21.34 -3.75
C ILE A 99 -5.64 -20.14 -3.63
N GLY A 100 -5.11 -18.95 -3.29
CA GLY A 100 -5.88 -17.70 -3.26
C GLY A 100 -6.57 -17.42 -4.59
N ASN A 101 -5.87 -17.58 -5.71
CA ASN A 101 -6.46 -17.46 -7.05
C ASN A 101 -7.58 -18.49 -7.27
N GLY A 102 -7.37 -19.75 -6.87
CA GLY A 102 -8.38 -20.80 -6.98
C GLY A 102 -9.63 -20.48 -6.15
N MET A 103 -9.47 -19.96 -4.95
CA MET A 103 -10.59 -19.53 -4.10
C MET A 103 -11.39 -18.40 -4.74
N MET A 104 -10.71 -17.41 -5.33
CA MET A 104 -11.37 -16.31 -6.04
C MET A 104 -12.10 -16.79 -7.31
N LEU A 105 -11.50 -17.74 -8.07
CA LEU A 105 -12.13 -18.36 -9.25
C LEU A 105 -13.36 -19.19 -8.90
N HIS A 106 -13.35 -19.87 -7.76
CA HIS A 106 -14.51 -20.63 -7.29
C HIS A 106 -15.71 -19.71 -7.03
N GLY A 107 -15.45 -18.47 -6.58
CA GLY A 107 -16.46 -17.47 -6.22
C GLY A 107 -17.06 -17.70 -4.83
N GLY A 108 -17.80 -16.69 -4.36
CA GLY A 108 -18.44 -16.73 -3.04
C GLY A 108 -17.51 -16.43 -1.85
N LEU A 109 -16.21 -16.32 -2.09
CA LEU A 109 -15.21 -15.96 -1.08
C LEU A 109 -14.58 -14.61 -1.41
N ARG A 110 -14.21 -13.88 -0.38
CA ARG A 110 -13.22 -12.80 -0.44
C ARG A 110 -11.94 -13.31 0.18
N SER A 111 -10.84 -13.24 -0.55
CA SER A 111 -9.61 -13.88 -0.10
C SER A 111 -8.46 -12.90 0.00
N PHE A 112 -7.60 -13.13 0.99
CA PHE A 112 -6.31 -12.48 1.09
C PHE A 112 -5.19 -13.51 1.32
N VAL A 113 -3.98 -13.15 0.90
CA VAL A 113 -2.75 -13.91 1.14
C VAL A 113 -1.67 -12.98 1.67
N SER A 114 -0.77 -13.47 2.52
CA SER A 114 0.18 -12.60 3.19
C SER A 114 1.56 -13.22 3.35
N THR A 115 2.59 -12.38 3.16
CA THR A 115 3.99 -12.71 3.45
C THR A 115 4.78 -11.40 3.64
N PHE A 116 6.09 -11.47 3.90
CA PHE A 116 6.95 -10.29 3.82
C PHE A 116 7.13 -9.84 2.38
N PHE A 117 7.29 -8.54 2.18
CA PHE A 117 7.30 -7.96 0.84
C PHE A 117 8.47 -8.47 0.00
N VAL A 118 9.64 -8.68 0.58
CA VAL A 118 10.78 -9.28 -0.15
C VAL A 118 10.45 -10.67 -0.71
N PHE A 119 9.62 -11.46 -0.03
CA PHE A 119 9.21 -12.78 -0.50
C PHE A 119 8.11 -12.73 -1.57
N SER A 120 7.68 -11.53 -1.95
CA SER A 120 6.82 -11.35 -3.11
C SER A 120 7.49 -11.79 -4.42
N ASP A 121 8.80 -11.94 -4.46
CA ASP A 121 9.53 -12.57 -5.56
C ASP A 121 9.00 -13.99 -5.86
N TYR A 122 8.64 -14.75 -4.82
CA TYR A 122 8.03 -16.07 -4.97
C TYR A 122 6.53 -16.00 -5.29
N VAL A 123 5.85 -14.93 -4.91
CA VAL A 123 4.42 -14.71 -5.18
C VAL A 123 4.18 -14.24 -6.61
N LYS A 124 5.13 -13.53 -7.21
CA LYS A 124 5.00 -12.81 -8.49
C LYS A 124 4.35 -13.61 -9.63
N PRO A 125 4.72 -14.89 -9.92
CA PRO A 125 4.10 -15.63 -11.01
C PRO A 125 2.59 -15.77 -10.85
N MET A 126 2.12 -16.00 -9.63
CA MET A 126 0.70 -16.16 -9.32
C MET A 126 -0.03 -14.82 -9.23
N ALA A 127 0.64 -13.76 -8.74
CA ALA A 127 0.12 -12.40 -8.76
C ALA A 127 -0.13 -11.93 -10.20
N ARG A 128 0.78 -12.25 -11.11
CA ARG A 128 0.59 -11.98 -12.54
C ARG A 128 -0.63 -12.71 -13.11
N LEU A 129 -0.88 -13.94 -12.69
CA LEU A 129 -2.09 -14.68 -13.09
C LEU A 129 -3.34 -14.07 -12.48
N SER A 130 -3.31 -13.57 -11.24
CA SER A 130 -4.44 -12.82 -10.66
C SER A 130 -4.83 -11.64 -11.57
N ALA A 131 -3.85 -10.85 -12.01
CA ALA A 131 -4.09 -9.71 -12.90
C ALA A 131 -4.65 -10.15 -14.26
N LEU A 132 -4.05 -11.17 -14.89
CA LEU A 132 -4.51 -11.73 -16.16
C LEU A 132 -5.95 -12.24 -16.10
N MET A 133 -6.32 -12.89 -15.00
CA MET A 133 -7.64 -13.46 -14.78
C MET A 133 -8.64 -12.47 -14.16
N LYS A 134 -8.20 -11.23 -13.87
CA LYS A 134 -9.01 -10.20 -13.20
C LYS A 134 -9.61 -10.69 -11.89
N LEU A 135 -8.78 -11.28 -11.04
CA LEU A 135 -9.19 -11.80 -9.73
C LEU A 135 -8.87 -10.76 -8.65
N PRO A 136 -9.85 -10.26 -7.89
CA PRO A 136 -9.63 -9.27 -6.84
C PRO A 136 -9.07 -9.91 -5.56
N LEU A 137 -7.96 -10.66 -5.68
CA LEU A 137 -7.23 -11.22 -4.55
C LEU A 137 -6.43 -10.11 -3.85
N THR A 138 -6.51 -10.06 -2.53
CA THR A 138 -5.75 -9.11 -1.72
C THR A 138 -4.42 -9.72 -1.28
N TYR A 139 -3.33 -9.05 -1.59
CA TYR A 139 -1.97 -9.39 -1.17
C TYR A 139 -1.53 -8.47 -0.04
N VAL A 140 -1.42 -8.99 1.19
CA VAL A 140 -0.94 -8.23 2.35
C VAL A 140 0.56 -8.48 2.49
N LEU A 141 1.35 -7.52 2.00
CA LEU A 141 2.81 -7.61 1.90
C LEU A 141 3.44 -6.64 2.89
N THR A 142 4.01 -7.16 3.97
CA THR A 142 4.55 -6.34 5.06
C THR A 142 6.07 -6.26 5.02
N HIS A 143 6.68 -5.40 5.84
CA HIS A 143 8.13 -5.20 5.86
C HIS A 143 8.59 -4.55 4.54
N ASP A 144 8.09 -3.35 4.29
CA ASP A 144 8.02 -2.67 2.99
C ASP A 144 9.34 -2.07 2.48
N SER A 145 10.35 -1.90 3.34
CA SER A 145 11.55 -1.12 3.00
C SER A 145 12.74 -1.46 3.91
N ILE A 146 13.82 -0.68 3.83
CA ILE A 146 14.95 -0.73 4.78
C ILE A 146 14.54 -0.47 6.24
N GLY A 147 13.29 -0.02 6.47
CA GLY A 147 12.67 0.06 7.81
C GLY A 147 12.49 -1.31 8.50
N VAL A 148 12.74 -2.42 7.81
CA VAL A 148 12.86 -3.76 8.39
C VAL A 148 13.96 -3.81 9.46
N GLY A 149 15.10 -3.21 9.20
CA GLY A 149 16.16 -3.03 10.19
C GLY A 149 17.16 -4.18 10.26
N GLU A 150 17.32 -4.75 11.46
CA GLU A 150 18.40 -5.73 11.75
C GLU A 150 18.32 -7.03 10.95
N ASP A 151 17.16 -7.41 10.43
CA ASP A 151 17.01 -8.60 9.57
C ASP A 151 17.86 -8.48 8.28
N GLY A 152 18.15 -7.25 7.89
CA GLY A 152 19.14 -6.90 6.88
C GLY A 152 18.70 -7.12 5.43
N PRO A 153 19.65 -7.07 4.48
CA PRO A 153 19.37 -6.96 3.04
C PRO A 153 18.64 -8.16 2.45
N THR A 154 18.66 -9.34 3.09
CA THR A 154 17.88 -10.51 2.66
C THR A 154 16.37 -10.36 2.92
N HIS A 155 15.98 -9.39 3.75
CA HIS A 155 14.59 -9.12 4.13
C HIS A 155 14.13 -7.70 3.76
N GLU A 156 15.03 -6.87 3.27
CA GLU A 156 14.76 -5.47 2.87
C GLU A 156 14.48 -5.40 1.37
N PRO A 157 13.22 -5.16 0.96
CA PRO A 157 12.88 -5.00 -0.46
C PRO A 157 13.47 -3.71 -1.02
N ILE A 158 13.86 -3.74 -2.28
CA ILE A 158 14.36 -2.58 -3.04
C ILE A 158 13.61 -2.46 -4.38
N GLU A 159 13.68 -3.50 -5.23
CA GLU A 159 13.11 -3.53 -6.57
C GLU A 159 11.68 -4.07 -6.62
N GLN A 160 11.20 -4.72 -5.57
CA GLN A 160 9.90 -5.40 -5.56
C GLN A 160 8.74 -4.46 -5.82
N LEU A 161 8.81 -3.21 -5.32
CA LEU A 161 7.74 -2.24 -5.53
C LEU A 161 7.64 -1.82 -7.01
N ALA A 162 8.76 -1.54 -7.65
CA ALA A 162 8.82 -1.24 -9.08
C ALA A 162 8.33 -2.42 -9.93
N MET A 163 8.70 -3.64 -9.53
CA MET A 163 8.26 -4.87 -10.19
C MET A 163 6.73 -5.02 -10.14
N PHE A 164 6.08 -4.78 -9.00
CA PHE A 164 4.62 -4.87 -8.88
C PHE A 164 3.92 -3.73 -9.61
N ARG A 165 4.40 -2.49 -9.48
CA ARG A 165 3.88 -1.31 -10.21
C ARG A 165 3.99 -1.43 -11.73
N SER A 166 4.90 -2.27 -12.23
CA SER A 166 5.03 -2.54 -13.68
C SER A 166 4.02 -3.56 -14.21
N MET A 167 3.23 -4.19 -13.36
CA MET A 167 2.31 -5.27 -13.72
C MET A 167 0.95 -4.68 -14.15
N PRO A 168 0.53 -4.85 -15.42
CA PRO A 168 -0.76 -4.31 -15.88
C PRO A 168 -1.95 -4.90 -15.11
N GLY A 169 -2.92 -4.07 -14.74
CA GLY A 169 -4.14 -4.50 -14.07
C GLY A 169 -3.91 -5.03 -12.64
N PHE A 170 -2.91 -4.48 -11.96
CA PHE A 170 -2.57 -4.79 -10.58
C PHE A 170 -2.45 -3.49 -9.77
N ALA A 171 -3.26 -3.31 -8.74
CA ALA A 171 -3.19 -2.12 -7.89
C ALA A 171 -2.19 -2.32 -6.75
N VAL A 172 -1.30 -1.34 -6.54
CA VAL A 172 -0.24 -1.41 -5.51
C VAL A 172 -0.35 -0.21 -4.58
N TYR A 173 -0.86 -0.44 -3.38
CA TYR A 173 -0.95 0.59 -2.33
C TYR A 173 0.23 0.50 -1.36
N ARG A 174 0.94 1.60 -1.17
CA ARG A 174 1.95 1.80 -0.12
C ARG A 174 1.54 2.98 0.76
N PRO A 175 0.72 2.73 1.80
CA PRO A 175 0.13 3.78 2.63
C PRO A 175 1.13 4.39 3.61
N CYS A 176 0.98 5.70 3.88
CA CYS A 176 1.83 6.44 4.82
C CYS A 176 1.34 6.40 6.27
N ASP A 177 0.07 6.09 6.50
CA ASP A 177 -0.57 6.10 7.82
C ASP A 177 -1.83 5.23 7.91
N ALA A 178 -2.58 5.39 8.99
CA ALA A 178 -3.80 4.61 9.24
C ALA A 178 -4.91 4.95 8.24
N THR A 179 -5.09 6.21 7.86
CA THR A 179 -6.14 6.64 6.93
C THR A 179 -5.89 6.10 5.53
N GLU A 180 -4.67 6.18 5.03
CA GLU A 180 -4.32 5.59 3.74
C GLU A 180 -4.37 4.06 3.76
N THR A 181 -4.04 3.43 4.90
CA THR A 181 -4.20 1.97 5.07
C THR A 181 -5.68 1.56 4.98
N ALA A 182 -6.58 2.37 5.55
CA ALA A 182 -8.01 2.14 5.41
C ALA A 182 -8.48 2.33 3.96
N ALA A 183 -7.97 3.33 3.25
CA ALA A 183 -8.28 3.53 1.84
C ALA A 183 -7.82 2.33 0.98
N ALA A 184 -6.62 1.78 1.25
CA ALA A 184 -6.11 0.60 0.57
C ALA A 184 -7.00 -0.64 0.80
N TRP A 185 -7.43 -0.89 2.04
CA TRP A 185 -8.36 -1.96 2.35
C TRP A 185 -9.75 -1.73 1.77
N TYR A 186 -10.26 -0.49 1.83
CA TYR A 186 -11.54 -0.14 1.20
C TYR A 186 -11.52 -0.51 -0.28
N TYR A 187 -10.50 -0.08 -1.02
CA TYR A 187 -10.33 -0.42 -2.42
C TYR A 187 -10.24 -1.94 -2.61
N ALA A 188 -9.37 -2.63 -1.86
CA ALA A 188 -9.16 -4.07 -1.97
C ALA A 188 -10.43 -4.90 -1.74
N LEU A 189 -11.33 -4.46 -0.84
CA LEU A 189 -12.54 -5.18 -0.49
C LEU A 189 -13.75 -4.83 -1.39
N THR A 190 -13.75 -3.65 -2.02
CA THR A 190 -14.88 -3.19 -2.84
C THR A 190 -14.70 -3.42 -4.34
N ASN A 191 -13.45 -3.46 -4.83
CA ASN A 191 -13.21 -3.74 -6.25
C ASN A 191 -13.52 -5.21 -6.61
N GLN A 192 -13.84 -5.47 -7.90
CA GLN A 192 -14.36 -6.76 -8.35
C GLN A 192 -13.45 -7.52 -9.31
N ASP A 193 -12.43 -6.88 -9.86
CA ASP A 193 -11.65 -7.41 -10.98
C ASP A 193 -10.14 -7.12 -10.92
N THR A 194 -9.70 -6.44 -9.87
CA THR A 194 -8.31 -5.99 -9.80
C THR A 194 -7.62 -6.56 -8.55
N PRO A 195 -6.59 -7.40 -8.67
CA PRO A 195 -5.79 -7.81 -7.53
C PRO A 195 -5.09 -6.60 -6.91
N THR A 196 -5.02 -6.58 -5.59
CA THR A 196 -4.51 -5.42 -4.85
C THR A 196 -3.42 -5.85 -3.88
N ALA A 197 -2.23 -5.25 -3.98
CA ALA A 197 -1.18 -5.37 -2.98
C ALA A 197 -1.24 -4.20 -1.99
N LEU A 198 -1.21 -4.52 -0.71
CA LEU A 198 -1.00 -3.59 0.39
C LEU A 198 0.43 -3.77 0.89
N VAL A 199 1.29 -2.81 0.60
CA VAL A 199 2.72 -2.81 0.95
C VAL A 199 2.89 -2.01 2.23
N LEU A 200 3.12 -2.71 3.35
CA LEU A 200 2.92 -2.18 4.69
C LEU A 200 4.21 -2.13 5.52
N SER A 201 4.37 -1.06 6.28
CA SER A 201 5.55 -0.84 7.13
C SER A 201 5.63 -1.81 8.32
N ARG A 202 6.87 -2.14 8.72
CA ARG A 202 7.17 -2.81 9.99
C ARG A 202 7.25 -1.82 11.14
N GLN A 203 7.90 -0.68 10.92
CA GLN A 203 8.09 0.40 11.88
C GLN A 203 6.80 1.23 12.04
N ASN A 204 6.66 1.87 13.19
CA ASN A 204 5.57 2.80 13.42
C ASN A 204 5.75 4.06 12.59
N LEU A 205 4.64 4.55 12.01
CA LEU A 205 4.57 5.79 11.26
C LEU A 205 3.65 6.77 11.99
N PRO A 206 3.94 8.08 11.93
CA PRO A 206 3.03 9.09 12.45
C PRO A 206 1.74 9.13 11.63
N GLN A 207 0.65 9.60 12.23
CA GLN A 207 -0.52 10.03 11.48
C GLN A 207 -0.20 11.39 10.86
N ILE A 208 -0.47 11.56 9.57
CA ILE A 208 -0.14 12.76 8.82
C ILE A 208 -1.37 13.68 8.75
N ASP A 209 -1.20 14.93 9.16
CA ASP A 209 -2.21 15.95 8.96
C ASP A 209 -2.46 16.13 7.45
N GLY A 210 -3.73 16.18 7.04
CA GLY A 210 -4.12 16.21 5.62
C GLY A 210 -4.31 14.83 4.98
N SER A 211 -3.91 13.73 5.64
CA SER A 211 -4.27 12.39 5.18
C SER A 211 -5.78 12.19 5.19
N SER A 212 -6.34 11.70 4.09
CA SER A 212 -7.79 11.67 3.89
C SER A 212 -8.24 10.55 2.94
N LYS A 213 -9.56 10.44 2.76
CA LYS A 213 -10.17 9.53 1.78
C LYS A 213 -9.76 9.83 0.33
N GLU A 214 -9.13 10.97 0.05
CA GLU A 214 -8.56 11.28 -1.27
C GLU A 214 -7.49 10.25 -1.70
N ALA A 215 -6.91 9.52 -0.75
CA ALA A 215 -6.04 8.36 -1.01
C ALA A 215 -6.68 7.29 -1.92
N LEU A 216 -8.02 7.22 -1.97
CA LEU A 216 -8.78 6.38 -2.91
C LEU A 216 -8.57 6.77 -4.38
N LYS A 217 -8.11 7.99 -4.65
CA LYS A 217 -7.75 8.45 -6.00
C LYS A 217 -6.32 8.08 -6.41
N GLY A 218 -5.58 7.42 -5.51
CA GLY A 218 -4.24 6.87 -5.77
C GLY A 218 -3.09 7.86 -5.63
N GLY A 219 -3.35 9.15 -5.75
CA GLY A 219 -2.42 10.25 -5.51
C GLY A 219 -3.19 11.53 -5.25
N TYR A 220 -2.78 12.32 -4.25
CA TYR A 220 -3.48 13.53 -3.84
C TYR A 220 -2.54 14.51 -3.12
N VAL A 221 -2.95 15.76 -3.05
CA VAL A 221 -2.23 16.79 -2.31
C VAL A 221 -2.47 16.60 -0.82
N ILE A 222 -1.44 16.21 -0.07
CA ILE A 222 -1.53 16.01 1.38
C ILE A 222 -1.16 17.29 2.16
N ALA A 223 -0.28 18.13 1.59
CA ALA A 223 0.04 19.45 2.13
C ALA A 223 0.27 20.43 0.98
N ASP A 224 -0.62 21.39 0.82
CA ASP A 224 -0.60 22.28 -0.35
C ASP A 224 0.34 23.48 -0.17
N SER A 225 0.70 24.10 -1.29
CA SER A 225 1.35 25.40 -1.39
C SER A 225 0.35 26.53 -1.17
N THR A 226 0.85 27.73 -0.84
CA THR A 226 0.04 28.94 -0.78
C THR A 226 -0.19 29.55 -2.17
N LYS A 227 0.73 29.29 -3.10
CA LYS A 227 0.63 29.70 -4.52
C LYS A 227 -0.15 28.70 -5.32
N GLU A 228 -0.88 29.14 -6.33
CA GLU A 228 -1.55 28.29 -7.31
C GLU A 228 -0.55 27.34 -8.01
N ILE A 229 0.61 27.87 -8.38
CA ILE A 229 1.73 27.11 -8.92
C ILE A 229 2.83 27.09 -7.86
N PRO A 230 3.13 25.94 -7.22
CA PRO A 230 4.17 25.83 -6.22
C PRO A 230 5.57 26.08 -6.83
N ASP A 231 6.52 26.52 -6.01
CA ASP A 231 7.91 26.64 -6.41
C ASP A 231 8.57 25.27 -6.67
N ALA A 232 8.13 24.24 -5.94
CA ALA A 232 8.50 22.85 -6.17
C ALA A 232 7.40 21.89 -5.67
N ILE A 233 7.45 20.64 -6.12
CA ILE A 233 6.56 19.55 -5.67
C ILE A 233 7.42 18.41 -5.12
N ILE A 234 7.12 17.94 -3.91
CA ILE A 234 7.68 16.71 -3.34
C ILE A 234 6.62 15.62 -3.45
N ILE A 235 6.97 14.49 -4.05
CA ILE A 235 6.07 13.35 -4.24
C ILE A 235 6.63 12.18 -3.46
N ALA A 236 5.84 11.60 -2.56
CA ALA A 236 6.29 10.49 -1.72
C ALA A 236 5.22 9.41 -1.57
N SER A 237 5.59 8.22 -1.16
CA SER A 237 4.68 7.15 -0.74
C SER A 237 5.16 6.52 0.58
N GLY A 238 4.23 5.89 1.31
CA GLY A 238 4.57 5.16 2.53
C GLY A 238 5.26 6.03 3.59
N SER A 239 6.24 5.45 4.28
CA SER A 239 6.94 6.09 5.39
C SER A 239 7.62 7.43 5.03
N GLU A 240 7.93 7.66 3.78
CA GLU A 240 8.67 8.84 3.33
C GLU A 240 7.77 10.09 3.17
N VAL A 241 6.45 9.95 3.24
CA VAL A 241 5.52 11.08 3.23
C VAL A 241 5.77 12.00 4.43
N SER A 242 6.09 11.45 5.61
CA SER A 242 6.44 12.25 6.78
C SER A 242 7.69 13.11 6.54
N LEU A 243 8.72 12.55 5.91
CA LEU A 243 9.95 13.29 5.55
C LEU A 243 9.66 14.41 4.55
N ALA A 244 8.73 14.18 3.62
CA ALA A 244 8.31 15.19 2.63
C ALA A 244 7.58 16.36 3.29
N VAL A 245 6.69 16.08 4.26
CA VAL A 245 5.97 17.12 5.02
C VAL A 245 6.93 17.90 5.89
N GLU A 246 7.83 17.25 6.62
CA GLU A 246 8.88 17.92 7.39
C GLU A 246 9.79 18.80 6.52
N ALA A 247 10.16 18.32 5.33
CA ALA A 247 10.97 19.09 4.38
C ALA A 247 10.23 20.34 3.88
N LYS A 248 8.92 20.24 3.61
CA LYS A 248 8.07 21.40 3.28
C LYS A 248 8.13 22.46 4.37
N GLU A 249 7.97 22.10 5.64
CA GLU A 249 8.00 23.05 6.77
C GLU A 249 9.34 23.81 6.87
N ILE A 250 10.46 23.15 6.55
CA ILE A 250 11.78 23.76 6.53
C ILE A 250 11.88 24.74 5.35
N LEU A 251 11.49 24.31 4.16
CA LEU A 251 11.56 25.11 2.92
C LEU A 251 10.67 26.34 2.98
N GLU A 252 9.48 26.25 3.56
CA GLU A 252 8.59 27.39 3.75
C GLU A 252 9.18 28.47 4.67
N LYS A 253 9.86 28.07 5.74
CA LYS A 253 10.58 29.02 6.61
C LYS A 253 11.70 29.77 5.88
N GLU A 254 12.19 29.20 4.77
CA GLU A 254 13.20 29.80 3.89
C GLU A 254 12.58 30.59 2.72
N GLY A 255 11.25 30.62 2.61
CA GLY A 255 10.52 31.35 1.57
C GLY A 255 10.27 30.56 0.29
N THR A 256 10.54 29.26 0.27
CA THR A 256 10.23 28.36 -0.85
C THR A 256 8.88 27.69 -0.61
N ASP A 257 7.90 27.97 -1.47
CA ASP A 257 6.52 27.47 -1.34
C ASP A 257 6.38 26.11 -2.03
N VAL A 258 6.20 25.06 -1.24
CA VAL A 258 6.26 23.67 -1.72
C VAL A 258 4.90 22.97 -1.54
N ARG A 259 4.51 22.20 -2.55
CA ARG A 259 3.40 21.24 -2.45
C ARG A 259 3.94 19.84 -2.13
N VAL A 260 3.30 19.11 -1.22
CA VAL A 260 3.54 17.68 -0.99
C VAL A 260 2.38 16.87 -1.52
N VAL A 261 2.72 15.88 -2.35
CA VAL A 261 1.78 14.91 -2.92
C VAL A 261 2.07 13.54 -2.30
N SER A 262 1.08 12.95 -1.64
CA SER A 262 1.12 11.53 -1.31
C SER A 262 0.66 10.72 -2.53
N MET A 263 1.43 9.69 -2.88
CA MET A 263 1.18 8.81 -4.02
C MET A 263 1.06 7.35 -3.56
N PRO A 264 0.03 7.00 -2.76
CA PRO A 264 -0.12 5.65 -2.24
C PRO A 264 -0.32 4.59 -3.33
N CYS A 265 -0.94 4.93 -4.47
CA CYS A 265 -1.20 3.96 -5.55
C CYS A 265 -1.11 4.60 -6.94
N MET A 266 0.00 4.42 -7.62
CA MET A 266 0.22 4.98 -8.97
C MET A 266 -0.82 4.49 -9.99
N ASP A 267 -1.21 3.20 -9.92
CA ASP A 267 -2.14 2.60 -10.89
C ASP A 267 -3.53 3.26 -10.84
N ILE A 268 -3.99 3.60 -9.66
CA ILE A 268 -5.29 4.28 -9.48
C ILE A 268 -5.18 5.77 -9.85
N PHE A 269 -4.05 6.41 -9.55
CA PHE A 269 -3.81 7.80 -9.96
C PHE A 269 -3.82 7.96 -11.48
N GLU A 270 -3.22 7.03 -12.22
CA GLU A 270 -3.21 7.06 -13.68
C GLU A 270 -4.62 6.90 -14.31
N GLN A 271 -5.56 6.31 -13.58
CA GLN A 271 -6.95 6.17 -14.02
C GLN A 271 -7.80 7.44 -13.78
N GLN A 272 -7.26 8.43 -13.06
CA GLN A 272 -7.97 9.69 -12.83
C GLN A 272 -8.04 10.53 -14.10
N SER A 273 -8.97 11.49 -14.13
CA SER A 273 -9.09 12.41 -15.24
C SER A 273 -7.82 13.27 -15.40
N GLU A 274 -7.57 13.76 -16.60
CA GLU A 274 -6.42 14.65 -16.87
C GLU A 274 -6.52 15.93 -16.04
N GLU A 275 -7.74 16.45 -15.80
CA GLU A 275 -7.98 17.63 -14.98
C GLU A 275 -7.56 17.38 -13.53
N TYR A 276 -7.87 16.19 -12.99
CA TYR A 276 -7.47 15.82 -11.62
C TYR A 276 -5.94 15.67 -11.52
N LYS A 277 -5.34 14.97 -12.47
CA LYS A 277 -3.88 14.78 -12.51
C LYS A 277 -3.15 16.12 -12.64
N GLU A 278 -3.67 17.03 -13.45
CA GLU A 278 -3.12 18.38 -13.59
C GLU A 278 -3.29 19.23 -12.33
N ALA A 279 -4.41 19.09 -11.63
CA ALA A 279 -4.64 19.78 -10.35
C ALA A 279 -3.67 19.30 -9.26
N VAL A 280 -3.34 18.00 -9.21
CA VAL A 280 -2.41 17.42 -8.24
C VAL A 280 -0.95 17.70 -8.63
N LEU A 281 -0.59 17.48 -9.89
CA LEU A 281 0.76 17.60 -10.45
C LEU A 281 0.79 18.53 -11.66
N PRO A 282 0.64 19.85 -11.47
CA PRO A 282 0.58 20.82 -12.56
C PRO A 282 1.84 20.76 -13.43
N LYS A 283 1.66 20.64 -14.75
CA LYS A 283 2.75 20.56 -15.74
C LYS A 283 3.63 21.81 -15.75
N SER A 284 3.08 22.94 -15.29
CA SER A 284 3.79 24.21 -15.12
C SER A 284 4.87 24.14 -14.04
N CYS A 285 4.73 23.30 -13.01
CA CYS A 285 5.76 23.07 -11.99
C CYS A 285 6.61 21.87 -12.38
N ARG A 286 7.83 22.11 -12.89
CA ARG A 286 8.77 21.07 -13.32
C ARG A 286 9.79 20.68 -12.24
N LYS A 287 9.96 21.48 -11.22
CA LYS A 287 10.83 21.18 -10.06
C LYS A 287 10.15 20.16 -9.17
N ARG A 288 10.46 18.89 -9.37
CA ARG A 288 9.83 17.78 -8.65
C ARG A 288 10.84 16.85 -8.04
N VAL A 289 10.59 16.42 -6.81
CA VAL A 289 11.43 15.48 -6.08
C VAL A 289 10.60 14.25 -5.72
N ALA A 290 11.06 13.05 -6.08
CA ALA A 290 10.49 11.80 -5.59
C ALA A 290 11.25 11.32 -4.34
N VAL A 291 10.51 10.86 -3.33
CA VAL A 291 11.07 10.37 -2.06
C VAL A 291 10.49 9.00 -1.76
N GLU A 292 11.34 7.96 -1.79
CA GLU A 292 10.90 6.58 -1.52
C GLU A 292 12.09 5.70 -1.11
N ALA A 293 11.98 4.98 0.00
CA ALA A 293 13.04 4.09 0.50
C ALA A 293 13.12 2.76 -0.28
N LEU A 294 12.93 2.84 -1.61
CA LEU A 294 13.01 1.74 -2.59
C LEU A 294 13.61 2.28 -3.89
N SER A 295 13.65 1.44 -4.93
CA SER A 295 14.15 1.82 -6.25
C SER A 295 13.31 2.95 -6.87
N ASP A 296 13.98 3.89 -7.53
CA ASP A 296 13.36 5.01 -8.26
C ASP A 296 12.66 4.60 -9.57
N PHE A 297 12.76 3.33 -9.94
CA PHE A 297 12.24 2.83 -11.20
C PHE A 297 10.70 2.99 -11.27
N GLY A 298 10.25 3.81 -12.22
CA GLY A 298 8.84 4.18 -12.40
C GLY A 298 8.51 5.62 -12.00
N TRP A 299 9.32 6.28 -11.16
CA TRP A 299 9.10 7.68 -10.76
C TRP A 299 9.35 8.70 -11.88
N GLY A 300 10.13 8.34 -12.92
CA GLY A 300 10.48 9.25 -14.00
C GLY A 300 9.29 9.91 -14.73
N ARG A 301 8.13 9.22 -14.79
CA ARG A 301 6.91 9.80 -15.39
C ARG A 301 6.33 10.99 -14.63
N TYR A 302 6.57 11.03 -13.30
CA TYR A 302 6.08 12.10 -12.43
C TYR A 302 7.11 13.19 -12.21
N VAL A 303 8.37 12.79 -12.08
CA VAL A 303 9.49 13.70 -11.78
C VAL A 303 9.99 14.43 -13.02
N GLY A 304 9.98 13.76 -14.16
CA GLY A 304 10.51 14.32 -15.43
C GLY A 304 12.03 14.37 -15.45
N LEU A 305 12.58 15.07 -16.45
CA LEU A 305 14.02 15.18 -16.68
C LEU A 305 14.70 16.25 -15.82
N ASP A 306 13.94 17.19 -15.28
CA ASP A 306 14.44 18.33 -14.53
C ASP A 306 14.32 18.12 -13.01
N GLY A 307 13.87 16.95 -12.58
CA GLY A 307 13.64 16.66 -11.16
C GLY A 307 14.76 15.88 -10.51
N ALA A 308 14.57 15.56 -9.21
CA ALA A 308 15.55 14.87 -8.40
C ALA A 308 14.91 13.70 -7.61
N TYR A 309 15.76 12.83 -7.07
CA TYR A 309 15.35 11.61 -6.36
C TYR A 309 16.06 11.50 -5.02
N VAL A 310 15.31 11.10 -4.00
CA VAL A 310 15.82 10.66 -2.70
C VAL A 310 15.34 9.22 -2.50
N THR A 311 16.08 8.27 -3.08
CA THR A 311 15.67 6.88 -3.28
C THR A 311 16.82 5.91 -3.06
N MET A 312 16.57 4.60 -3.12
CA MET A 312 17.58 3.56 -2.96
C MET A 312 18.21 3.21 -4.30
N HIS A 313 19.57 3.14 -4.31
CA HIS A 313 20.40 2.74 -5.47
C HIS A 313 21.29 1.54 -5.18
N SER A 314 21.08 0.87 -4.04
CA SER A 314 21.82 -0.32 -3.62
C SER A 314 20.93 -1.17 -2.70
N PHE A 315 21.34 -2.41 -2.46
CA PHE A 315 20.73 -3.22 -1.41
C PHE A 315 20.96 -2.58 -0.04
N GLY A 316 20.08 -2.92 0.91
CA GLY A 316 20.12 -2.42 2.27
C GLY A 316 21.28 -2.99 3.12
N ALA A 317 21.17 -2.90 4.42
CA ALA A 317 22.17 -3.39 5.36
C ALA A 317 21.52 -3.78 6.70
N SER A 318 22.18 -4.60 7.51
CA SER A 318 21.70 -4.95 8.84
C SER A 318 22.10 -3.90 9.87
N ALA A 319 21.14 -3.13 10.36
CA ALA A 319 21.29 -2.15 11.46
C ALA A 319 19.90 -1.68 11.92
N PRO A 320 19.76 -0.94 13.06
CA PRO A 320 18.53 -0.25 13.40
C PRO A 320 18.02 0.67 12.28
N ALA A 321 16.71 0.68 12.06
CA ALA A 321 16.06 1.38 10.96
C ALA A 321 16.50 2.84 10.82
N ASP A 322 16.54 3.60 11.92
CA ASP A 322 16.96 5.00 11.94
C ASP A 322 18.39 5.24 11.43
N LYS A 323 19.30 4.28 11.69
CA LYS A 323 20.66 4.30 11.18
C LYS A 323 20.71 3.99 9.69
N LEU A 324 19.84 3.10 9.21
CA LEU A 324 19.76 2.75 7.79
C LEU A 324 19.23 3.91 6.96
N PHE A 325 18.14 4.54 7.40
CA PHE A 325 17.61 5.73 6.72
C PHE A 325 18.68 6.82 6.59
N LYS A 326 19.43 7.11 7.66
CA LYS A 326 20.57 8.07 7.64
C LYS A 326 21.68 7.61 6.71
N LYS A 327 22.09 6.33 6.78
CA LYS A 327 23.18 5.77 5.98
C LYS A 327 22.90 5.87 4.48
N PHE A 328 21.67 5.57 4.08
CA PHE A 328 21.25 5.60 2.68
C PHE A 328 20.73 6.97 2.22
N GLY A 329 20.74 7.96 3.11
CA GLY A 329 20.40 9.32 2.77
C GLY A 329 18.89 9.57 2.57
N ILE A 330 18.05 8.68 3.02
CA ILE A 330 16.59 8.88 3.02
C ILE A 330 16.24 9.71 4.26
N THR A 331 16.45 11.01 4.18
CA THR A 331 16.28 11.94 5.32
C THR A 331 15.67 13.26 4.87
N THR A 332 15.02 13.95 5.79
CA THR A 332 14.43 15.27 5.57
C THR A 332 15.44 16.27 5.02
N GLU A 333 16.68 16.27 5.53
CA GLU A 333 17.74 17.17 5.07
C GLU A 333 18.11 16.93 3.61
N ASN A 334 18.13 15.68 3.17
CA ASN A 334 18.45 15.35 1.77
C ASN A 334 17.27 15.69 0.85
N VAL A 335 16.02 15.59 1.32
CA VAL A 335 14.84 16.06 0.57
C VAL A 335 14.92 17.58 0.37
N VAL A 336 15.20 18.34 1.45
CA VAL A 336 15.41 19.78 1.38
C VAL A 336 16.54 20.15 0.41
N LYS A 337 17.68 19.44 0.50
CA LYS A 337 18.81 19.62 -0.40
C LYS A 337 18.45 19.32 -1.85
N ALA A 338 17.68 18.27 -2.11
CA ALA A 338 17.22 17.91 -3.46
C ALA A 338 16.35 19.03 -4.05
N VAL A 339 15.38 19.57 -3.28
CA VAL A 339 14.55 20.70 -3.73
C VAL A 339 15.39 21.94 -4.05
N ARG A 340 16.37 22.28 -3.17
CA ARG A 340 17.26 23.44 -3.39
C ARG A 340 18.19 23.29 -4.60
N SER A 341 18.43 22.07 -5.06
CA SER A 341 19.30 21.81 -6.23
C SER A 341 18.57 21.98 -7.57
N LEU A 342 17.25 22.13 -7.56
CA LEU A 342 16.40 22.37 -8.71
C LEU A 342 16.18 23.87 -8.94
#